data_5a63b9976357c6301a0b16eb40883dad
#
_entry.id   5a63b9976357c6301a0b16eb40883dad
#
_cell.length_a   1.000
_cell.length_b   1.000
_cell.length_c   1.000
_cell.angle_alpha   90.00
_cell.angle_beta   90.00
_cell.angle_gamma   90.00
#
_symmetry.space_group_name_H-M   'P 1'
#
loop_
_entity.id
_entity.type
_entity.pdbx_description
1 polymer ?
#
loop_
_entity_poly.entity_id
_entity_poly.type
_entity_poly.pdbx_seq_one_letter_code
_entity_poly.pdbx_strand_id
1 'polypeptide(L)'
;MKDKIIGHIFCGYPAIGKTSIGGNSIQMEDGRWVPIVDLETSLMKGNDGRPTNWVEIYVNYVQDLVMQGINVMCSTHRLVRDELEKRNLIYTNVMPNLNIKEYWLCKLRQRWKDSGLEKDSLAYERAMEHYDKDIKGLMDHDRYCMIGVERKYDLQEVLCNYIRYNQKTWTFN
;
A
#
# COMPACT_ATOMS: atom_id res chain seq x y z
N MET A 1 -20.95 -23.25 5.33
CA MET A 1 -20.57 -22.12 4.44
C MET A 1 -19.05 -22.11 4.39
N LYS A 2 -18.45 -22.15 3.21
CA LYS A 2 -17.00 -21.93 3.11
C LYS A 2 -16.76 -20.47 3.51
N ASP A 3 -15.91 -20.23 4.51
CA ASP A 3 -15.51 -18.90 4.89
C ASP A 3 -14.98 -18.19 3.66
N LYS A 4 -15.63 -17.09 3.29
CA LYS A 4 -15.25 -16.31 2.11
C LYS A 4 -13.92 -15.64 2.43
N ILE A 5 -12.85 -16.12 1.83
CA ILE A 5 -11.53 -15.49 1.96
C ILE A 5 -11.66 -14.11 1.33
N ILE A 6 -11.53 -13.09 2.16
CA ILE A 6 -11.51 -11.69 1.74
C ILE A 6 -10.04 -11.29 1.64
N GLY A 7 -9.67 -10.61 0.55
CA GLY A 7 -8.33 -10.05 0.38
C GLY A 7 -8.05 -8.92 1.39
N HIS A 8 -6.79 -8.57 1.58
CA HIS A 8 -6.38 -7.45 2.44
C HIS A 8 -6.13 -6.19 1.63
N ILE A 9 -6.41 -5.03 2.23
CA ILE A 9 -6.10 -3.70 1.68
C ILE A 9 -4.87 -3.16 2.40
N PHE A 10 -3.83 -2.83 1.64
CA PHE A 10 -2.60 -2.23 2.13
C PHE A 10 -2.41 -0.86 1.51
N CYS A 11 -2.35 0.19 2.32
CA CYS A 11 -2.06 1.56 1.86
C CYS A 11 -0.55 1.82 1.99
N GLY A 12 0.15 1.80 0.86
CA GLY A 12 1.61 1.87 0.80
C GLY A 12 2.13 3.29 0.58
N TYR A 13 3.08 3.71 1.43
CA TYR A 13 3.81 4.97 1.30
C TYR A 13 4.58 5.05 -0.04
N PRO A 14 4.85 6.25 -0.59
CA PRO A 14 5.61 6.39 -1.82
C PRO A 14 6.96 5.66 -1.79
N ALA A 15 7.32 5.03 -2.91
CA ALA A 15 8.55 4.24 -3.12
C ALA A 15 8.72 3.01 -2.22
N ILE A 16 7.64 2.54 -1.57
CA ILE A 16 7.68 1.36 -0.70
C ILE A 16 8.00 0.05 -1.43
N GLY A 17 8.01 0.05 -2.76
CA GLY A 17 8.31 -1.13 -3.58
C GLY A 17 7.07 -1.86 -4.11
N LYS A 18 5.91 -1.21 -4.16
CA LYS A 18 4.66 -1.80 -4.68
C LYS A 18 4.84 -2.44 -6.05
N THR A 19 5.47 -1.73 -6.98
CA THR A 19 5.76 -2.22 -8.34
C THR A 19 6.79 -3.35 -8.39
N SER A 20 7.60 -3.52 -7.32
CA SER A 20 8.61 -4.60 -7.23
C SER A 20 8.02 -5.93 -6.75
N ILE A 21 6.81 -5.92 -6.20
CA ILE A 21 6.08 -7.15 -5.85
C ILE A 21 5.59 -7.89 -7.11
N GLY A 22 6.20 -7.62 -8.21
CA GLY A 22 6.10 -8.15 -9.55
C GLY A 22 5.01 -9.18 -9.82
N GLY A 23 4.30 -9.05 -10.94
CA GLY A 23 3.52 -10.11 -11.53
C GLY A 23 2.21 -10.48 -10.82
N ASN A 24 1.64 -9.60 -10.02
CA ASN A 24 0.32 -9.79 -9.37
C ASN A 24 0.23 -10.93 -8.34
N SER A 25 1.35 -11.37 -7.77
CA SER A 25 1.35 -12.37 -6.69
C SER A 25 2.61 -12.28 -5.84
N ILE A 26 2.51 -12.69 -4.58
CA ILE A 26 3.63 -12.89 -3.66
C ILE A 26 3.73 -14.36 -3.27
N GLN A 27 4.97 -14.87 -3.17
CA GLN A 27 5.21 -16.23 -2.72
C GLN A 27 5.32 -16.25 -1.20
N MET A 28 4.50 -17.08 -0.57
CA MET A 28 4.54 -17.35 0.86
C MET A 28 5.66 -18.34 1.18
N GLU A 29 6.11 -18.41 2.44
CA GLU A 29 7.16 -19.35 2.86
C GLU A 29 6.81 -20.81 2.64
N ASP A 30 5.53 -21.15 2.65
CA ASP A 30 5.04 -22.50 2.37
C ASP A 30 4.97 -22.83 0.87
N GLY A 31 5.48 -21.94 0.04
CA GLY A 31 5.52 -22.07 -1.43
C GLY A 31 4.24 -21.69 -2.15
N ARG A 32 3.15 -21.39 -1.44
CA ARG A 32 1.91 -20.91 -2.06
C ARG A 32 2.08 -19.52 -2.65
N TRP A 33 1.39 -19.26 -3.74
CA TRP A 33 1.26 -17.94 -4.34
C TRP A 33 -0.06 -17.29 -3.92
N VAL A 34 0.03 -16.06 -3.43
CA VAL A 34 -1.12 -15.27 -3.00
C VAL A 34 -1.27 -14.07 -3.94
N PRO A 35 -2.45 -13.87 -4.54
CA PRO A 35 -2.66 -12.76 -5.47
C PRO A 35 -2.57 -11.42 -4.73
N ILE A 36 -1.87 -10.48 -5.34
CA ILE A 36 -1.79 -9.09 -4.89
C ILE A 36 -1.70 -8.16 -6.10
N VAL A 37 -2.45 -7.08 -6.09
CA VAL A 37 -2.49 -6.09 -7.17
C VAL A 37 -2.01 -4.73 -6.64
N ASP A 38 -1.06 -4.11 -7.34
CA ASP A 38 -0.72 -2.69 -7.13
C ASP A 38 -1.70 -1.82 -7.93
N LEU A 39 -2.64 -1.22 -7.23
CA LEU A 39 -3.64 -0.35 -7.84
C LEU A 39 -3.21 1.11 -7.71
N GLU A 40 -2.61 1.64 -8.75
CA GLU A 40 -2.17 3.04 -8.78
C GLU A 40 -3.32 4.01 -9.03
N THR A 41 -3.36 5.13 -8.29
CA THR A 41 -4.35 6.20 -8.51
C THR A 41 -4.18 6.92 -9.85
N SER A 42 -3.04 6.78 -10.51
CA SER A 42 -2.81 7.27 -11.86
C SER A 42 -3.72 6.63 -12.90
N LEU A 43 -4.20 5.40 -12.66
CA LEU A 43 -5.17 4.71 -13.51
C LEU A 43 -6.52 5.45 -13.58
N MET A 44 -6.81 6.32 -12.61
CA MET A 44 -8.04 7.14 -12.59
C MET A 44 -7.90 8.44 -13.41
N LYS A 45 -6.75 8.66 -14.05
CA LYS A 45 -6.51 9.85 -14.85
C LYS A 45 -6.81 9.55 -16.34
N GLY A 46 -7.96 10.04 -16.83
CA GLY A 46 -8.29 10.03 -18.25
C GLY A 46 -7.59 11.16 -19.02
N ASN A 47 -7.88 11.27 -20.32
CA ASN A 47 -7.31 12.33 -21.20
C ASN A 47 -7.67 13.74 -20.71
N ASP A 48 -8.86 13.90 -20.11
CA ASP A 48 -9.38 15.18 -19.59
C ASP A 48 -9.11 15.39 -18.09
N GLY A 49 -8.17 14.62 -17.52
CA GLY A 49 -7.86 14.65 -16.10
C GLY A 49 -8.59 13.58 -15.29
N ARG A 50 -8.62 13.74 -13.97
CA ARG A 50 -9.36 12.84 -13.09
C ARG A 50 -10.81 13.25 -13.00
N PRO A 51 -11.79 12.32 -13.12
CA PRO A 51 -13.19 12.63 -12.86
C PRO A 51 -13.36 13.11 -11.40
N THR A 52 -14.38 13.93 -11.15
CA THR A 52 -14.64 14.49 -9.80
C THR A 52 -14.87 13.42 -8.75
N ASN A 53 -15.44 12.27 -9.13
CA ASN A 53 -15.72 11.11 -8.28
C ASN A 53 -14.63 10.00 -8.39
N TRP A 54 -13.41 10.35 -8.80
CA TRP A 54 -12.33 9.37 -9.01
C TRP A 54 -12.02 8.51 -7.78
N VAL A 55 -12.16 9.08 -6.58
CA VAL A 55 -11.92 8.35 -5.32
C VAL A 55 -12.94 7.24 -5.12
N GLU A 56 -14.21 7.54 -5.37
CA GLU A 56 -15.31 6.57 -5.28
C GLU A 56 -15.10 5.43 -6.28
N ILE A 57 -14.78 5.75 -7.54
CA ILE A 57 -14.48 4.76 -8.57
C ILE A 57 -13.29 3.89 -8.17
N TYR A 58 -12.22 4.51 -7.67
CA TYR A 58 -11.02 3.81 -7.22
C TYR A 58 -11.32 2.82 -6.08
N VAL A 59 -12.06 3.27 -5.06
CA VAL A 59 -12.40 2.42 -3.91
C VAL A 59 -13.41 1.32 -4.30
N ASN A 60 -14.28 1.53 -5.31
CA ASN A 60 -15.08 0.45 -5.88
C ASN A 60 -14.20 -0.68 -6.44
N TYR A 61 -13.17 -0.36 -7.23
CA TYR A 61 -12.22 -1.36 -7.73
C TYR A 61 -11.49 -2.09 -6.59
N VAL A 62 -11.04 -1.36 -5.57
CA VAL A 62 -10.42 -1.97 -4.39
C VAL A 62 -11.37 -2.97 -3.74
N GLN A 63 -12.61 -2.57 -3.50
CA GLN A 63 -13.63 -3.41 -2.86
C GLN A 63 -13.93 -4.66 -3.69
N ASP A 64 -14.08 -4.51 -5.00
CA ASP A 64 -14.36 -5.64 -5.90
C ASP A 64 -13.22 -6.68 -5.88
N LEU A 65 -11.96 -6.23 -5.88
CA LEU A 65 -10.80 -7.10 -5.83
C LEU A 65 -10.71 -7.86 -4.50
N VAL A 66 -10.86 -7.18 -3.37
CA VAL A 66 -10.76 -7.85 -2.06
C VAL A 66 -11.92 -8.81 -1.82
N MET A 67 -13.10 -8.53 -2.35
CA MET A 67 -14.24 -9.45 -2.29
C MET A 67 -14.02 -10.73 -3.12
N GLN A 68 -13.10 -10.68 -4.09
CA GLN A 68 -12.64 -11.84 -4.86
C GLN A 68 -11.47 -12.58 -4.18
N GLY A 69 -11.03 -12.15 -3.00
CA GLY A 69 -9.89 -12.74 -2.29
C GLY A 69 -8.53 -12.24 -2.76
N ILE A 70 -8.49 -11.15 -3.53
CA ILE A 70 -7.26 -10.55 -4.04
C ILE A 70 -6.78 -9.48 -3.07
N ASN A 71 -5.51 -9.53 -2.65
CA ASN A 71 -4.92 -8.47 -1.87
C ASN A 71 -4.64 -7.25 -2.76
N VAL A 72 -4.80 -6.06 -2.21
CA VAL A 72 -4.63 -4.82 -2.97
C VAL A 72 -3.66 -3.89 -2.27
N MET A 73 -2.64 -3.43 -3.00
CA MET A 73 -1.80 -2.31 -2.60
C MET A 73 -2.41 -1.01 -3.13
N CYS A 74 -2.79 -0.12 -2.23
CA CYS A 74 -3.35 1.19 -2.51
C CYS A 74 -2.35 2.32 -2.24
N SER A 75 -2.69 3.52 -2.66
CA SER A 75 -2.01 4.75 -2.24
C SER A 75 -2.36 5.13 -0.80
N THR A 76 -1.42 5.75 -0.08
CA THR A 76 -1.69 6.43 1.21
C THR A 76 -2.40 7.78 1.06
N HIS A 77 -2.91 8.12 -0.12
CA HIS A 77 -3.61 9.37 -0.37
C HIS A 77 -4.77 9.54 0.63
N ARG A 78 -4.84 10.69 1.30
CA ARG A 78 -5.82 10.92 2.37
C ARG A 78 -7.25 10.66 1.92
N LEU A 79 -7.66 11.20 0.77
CA LEU A 79 -9.03 11.00 0.26
C LEU A 79 -9.39 9.53 0.03
N VAL A 80 -8.41 8.70 -0.37
CA VAL A 80 -8.63 7.24 -0.51
C VAL A 80 -8.86 6.60 0.85
N ARG A 81 -8.05 6.92 1.85
CA ARG A 81 -8.19 6.38 3.20
C ARG A 81 -9.51 6.82 3.85
N ASP A 82 -9.85 8.12 3.72
CA ASP A 82 -11.13 8.67 4.22
C ASP A 82 -12.33 7.92 3.59
N GLU A 83 -12.28 7.58 2.30
CA GLU A 83 -13.36 6.82 1.64
C GLU A 83 -13.38 5.35 2.06
N LEU A 84 -12.21 4.72 2.29
CA LEU A 84 -12.14 3.37 2.86
C LEU A 84 -12.79 3.32 4.25
N GLU A 85 -12.48 4.29 5.11
CA GLU A 85 -13.06 4.42 6.46
C GLU A 85 -14.57 4.65 6.42
N LYS A 86 -15.03 5.55 5.57
CA LYS A 86 -16.46 5.82 5.35
C LYS A 86 -17.26 4.57 4.98
N ARG A 87 -16.63 3.65 4.24
CA ARG A 87 -17.23 2.35 3.85
C ARG A 87 -16.99 1.23 4.85
N ASN A 88 -16.34 1.49 5.98
CA ASN A 88 -15.94 0.49 6.97
C ASN A 88 -15.04 -0.61 6.35
N LEU A 89 -14.25 -0.27 5.33
CA LEU A 89 -13.27 -1.18 4.75
C LEU A 89 -11.99 -1.14 5.59
N ILE A 90 -11.61 -2.29 6.11
CA ILE A 90 -10.42 -2.43 6.94
C ILE A 90 -9.18 -2.39 6.05
N TYR A 91 -8.23 -1.52 6.36
CA TYR A 91 -6.95 -1.42 5.65
C TYR A 91 -5.78 -1.34 6.63
N THR A 92 -4.59 -1.57 6.12
CA THR A 92 -3.33 -1.49 6.88
C THR A 92 -2.40 -0.51 6.19
N ASN A 93 -1.91 0.50 6.91
CA ASN A 93 -0.87 1.38 6.40
C ASN A 93 0.47 0.66 6.37
N VAL A 94 1.21 0.79 5.27
CA VAL A 94 2.56 0.24 5.12
C VAL A 94 3.51 1.37 4.78
N MET A 95 4.49 1.60 5.65
CA MET A 95 5.36 2.76 5.61
C MET A 95 6.79 2.44 6.04
N PRO A 96 7.78 3.27 5.68
CA PRO A 96 9.13 3.12 6.21
C PRO A 96 9.19 3.47 7.70
N ASN A 97 10.14 2.88 8.42
CA ASN A 97 10.40 3.23 9.79
C ASN A 97 10.95 4.67 9.92
N LEU A 98 10.60 5.36 11.00
CA LEU A 98 11.06 6.74 11.26
C LEU A 98 12.59 6.88 11.26
N ASN A 99 13.30 5.88 11.73
CA ASN A 99 14.77 5.92 11.87
C ASN A 99 15.53 5.74 10.54
N ILE A 100 14.85 5.46 9.42
CA ILE A 100 15.48 5.30 8.09
C ILE A 100 15.18 6.47 7.15
N LYS A 101 14.83 7.63 7.69
CA LYS A 101 14.47 8.83 6.92
C LYS A 101 15.50 9.16 5.83
N GLU A 102 16.79 9.28 6.21
CA GLU A 102 17.84 9.62 5.25
C GLU A 102 17.98 8.61 4.11
N TYR A 103 17.92 7.34 4.44
CA TYR A 103 17.91 6.27 3.43
C TYR A 103 16.70 6.41 2.50
N TRP A 104 15.52 6.71 3.07
CA TRP A 104 14.30 6.86 2.30
C TRP A 104 14.33 8.07 1.37
N LEU A 105 14.84 9.20 1.84
CA LEU A 105 15.03 10.40 1.02
C LEU A 105 16.00 10.14 -0.15
N CYS A 106 17.10 9.42 0.09
CA CYS A 106 18.00 8.99 -0.97
C CYS A 106 17.29 8.11 -2.02
N LYS A 107 16.45 7.17 -1.58
CA LYS A 107 15.67 6.28 -2.45
C LYS A 107 14.67 7.07 -3.30
N LEU A 108 13.92 8.00 -2.72
CA LEU A 108 12.99 8.85 -3.44
C LEU A 108 13.70 9.76 -4.45
N ARG A 109 14.82 10.36 -4.06
CA ARG A 109 15.65 11.20 -4.93
C ARG A 109 16.20 10.40 -6.11
N GLN A 110 16.68 9.16 -5.87
CA GLN A 110 17.17 8.29 -6.95
C GLN A 110 16.05 7.94 -7.92
N ARG A 111 14.87 7.55 -7.40
CA ARG A 111 13.70 7.28 -8.22
C ARG A 111 13.32 8.47 -9.10
N TRP A 112 13.31 9.68 -8.56
CA TRP A 112 13.06 10.88 -9.35
C TRP A 112 14.09 11.09 -10.45
N LYS A 113 15.39 10.93 -10.14
CA LYS A 113 16.45 11.04 -11.15
C LYS A 113 16.30 10.02 -12.28
N ASP A 114 15.93 8.79 -11.96
CA ASP A 114 15.80 7.70 -12.92
C ASP A 114 14.55 7.84 -13.80
N SER A 115 13.43 8.29 -13.22
CA SER A 115 12.15 8.43 -13.94
C SER A 115 11.99 9.76 -14.66
N GLY A 116 12.54 10.84 -14.13
CA GLY A 116 12.29 12.21 -14.60
C GLY A 116 10.85 12.68 -14.43
N LEU A 117 9.99 11.90 -13.75
CA LEU A 117 8.57 12.18 -13.64
C LEU A 117 8.26 13.19 -12.54
N GLU A 118 7.39 14.16 -12.82
CA GLU A 118 6.93 15.16 -11.85
C GLU A 118 6.35 14.52 -10.58
N LYS A 119 5.59 13.43 -10.70
CA LYS A 119 5.04 12.73 -9.53
C LYS A 119 6.11 12.25 -8.55
N ASP A 120 7.29 11.88 -9.05
CA ASP A 120 8.40 11.39 -8.23
C ASP A 120 9.19 12.56 -7.61
N SER A 121 9.29 13.72 -8.31
CA SER A 121 9.78 14.98 -7.74
C SER A 121 8.91 15.42 -6.55
N LEU A 122 7.60 15.48 -6.77
CA LEU A 122 6.64 15.87 -5.72
C LEU A 122 6.67 14.92 -4.52
N ALA A 123 6.84 13.63 -4.74
CA ALA A 123 6.97 12.66 -3.65
C ALA A 123 8.26 12.88 -2.83
N TYR A 124 9.37 13.20 -3.48
CA TYR A 124 10.64 13.53 -2.83
C TYR A 124 10.55 14.84 -2.03
N GLU A 125 10.04 15.91 -2.65
CA GLU A 125 9.88 17.23 -2.03
C GLU A 125 8.99 17.15 -0.79
N ARG A 126 7.83 16.47 -0.91
CA ARG A 126 6.94 16.24 0.23
C ARG A 126 7.61 15.47 1.36
N ALA A 127 8.39 14.44 1.04
CA ALA A 127 9.09 13.67 2.06
C ALA A 127 10.19 14.49 2.74
N MET A 128 10.90 15.35 2.00
CA MET A 128 11.89 16.28 2.57
C MET A 128 11.26 17.15 3.65
N GLU A 129 10.08 17.69 3.41
CA GLU A 129 9.42 18.63 4.32
C GLU A 129 8.59 17.94 5.41
N HIS A 130 7.96 16.82 5.12
CA HIS A 130 6.89 16.27 5.94
C HIS A 130 7.06 14.82 6.36
N TYR A 131 8.20 14.16 6.09
CA TYR A 131 8.39 12.73 6.38
C TYR A 131 7.91 12.31 7.77
N ASP A 132 8.45 12.97 8.82
CA ASP A 132 8.14 12.58 10.20
C ASP A 132 6.65 12.78 10.54
N LYS A 133 6.05 13.86 10.02
CA LYS A 133 4.63 14.15 10.21
C LYS A 133 3.75 13.14 9.48
N ASP A 134 4.10 12.84 8.23
CA ASP A 134 3.32 11.90 7.40
C ASP A 134 3.40 10.49 7.98
N ILE A 135 4.60 10.02 8.39
CA ILE A 135 4.77 8.70 8.99
C ILE A 135 4.01 8.60 10.33
N LYS A 136 4.15 9.59 11.21
CA LYS A 136 3.39 9.61 12.47
C LYS A 136 1.89 9.62 12.23
N GLY A 137 1.39 10.41 11.28
CA GLY A 137 -0.03 10.40 10.93
C GLY A 137 -0.53 9.08 10.35
N LEU A 138 0.34 8.27 9.73
CA LEU A 138 -0.01 6.92 9.30
C LEU A 138 0.02 5.91 10.47
N MET A 139 0.85 6.16 11.49
CA MET A 139 0.92 5.34 12.71
C MET A 139 -0.27 5.57 13.65
N ASP A 140 -0.94 6.72 13.56
CA ASP A 140 -2.16 7.00 14.37
C ASP A 140 -3.34 6.09 13.99
N HIS A 141 -3.24 5.36 12.88
CA HIS A 141 -4.20 4.35 12.50
C HIS A 141 -3.93 3.04 13.24
N ASP A 142 -4.98 2.35 13.70
CA ASP A 142 -4.89 1.11 14.51
C ASP A 142 -4.11 -0.03 13.85
N ARG A 143 -3.97 0.01 12.52
CA ARG A 143 -3.31 -1.01 11.72
C ARG A 143 -2.22 -0.42 10.85
N TYR A 144 -0.98 -0.75 11.16
CA TYR A 144 0.15 -0.38 10.33
C TYR A 144 1.27 -1.42 10.38
N CYS A 145 2.08 -1.44 9.33
CA CYS A 145 3.32 -2.20 9.23
C CYS A 145 4.46 -1.27 8.83
N MET A 146 5.64 -1.49 9.38
CA MET A 146 6.84 -0.74 9.05
C MET A 146 7.81 -1.59 8.26
N ILE A 147 8.39 -1.02 7.20
CA ILE A 147 9.50 -1.62 6.48
C ILE A 147 10.83 -0.99 6.91
N GLY A 148 11.89 -1.77 6.80
CA GLY A 148 13.25 -1.39 7.14
C GLY A 148 14.21 -1.51 5.95
N VAL A 149 15.51 -1.37 6.21
CA VAL A 149 16.56 -1.51 5.22
C VAL A 149 16.96 -2.97 5.01
N GLU A 150 16.88 -3.78 6.07
CA GLU A 150 17.24 -5.19 6.01
C GLU A 150 16.17 -5.99 5.26
N ARG A 151 16.60 -7.03 4.52
CA ARG A 151 15.71 -7.89 3.72
C ARG A 151 14.52 -8.44 4.50
N LYS A 152 14.71 -8.85 5.75
CA LYS A 152 13.64 -9.37 6.63
C LYS A 152 12.53 -8.35 6.93
N TYR A 153 12.77 -7.08 6.63
CA TYR A 153 11.82 -5.97 6.78
C TYR A 153 11.48 -5.34 5.44
N ASP A 154 11.79 -6.00 4.32
CA ASP A 154 11.33 -5.54 3.01
C ASP A 154 9.80 -5.70 2.86
N LEU A 155 9.25 -5.10 1.83
CA LEU A 155 7.82 -5.09 1.63
C LEU A 155 7.24 -6.51 1.49
N GLN A 156 7.91 -7.40 0.76
CA GLN A 156 7.42 -8.76 0.54
C GLN A 156 7.34 -9.54 1.84
N GLU A 157 8.40 -9.53 2.65
CA GLU A 157 8.46 -10.23 3.93
C GLU A 157 7.41 -9.69 4.92
N VAL A 158 7.27 -8.37 5.00
CA VAL A 158 6.28 -7.72 5.87
C VAL A 158 4.85 -8.12 5.48
N LEU A 159 4.53 -8.12 4.18
CA LEU A 159 3.21 -8.53 3.70
C LEU A 159 2.95 -10.02 3.90
N CYS A 160 3.94 -10.89 3.64
CA CYS A 160 3.83 -12.33 3.89
C CYS A 160 3.52 -12.62 5.36
N ASN A 161 4.26 -11.98 6.27
CA ASN A 161 4.05 -12.14 7.70
C ASN A 161 2.66 -11.62 8.14
N TYR A 162 2.24 -10.46 7.62
CA TYR A 162 0.93 -9.91 7.93
C TYR A 162 -0.20 -10.83 7.46
N ILE A 163 -0.17 -11.29 6.22
CA ILE A 163 -1.19 -12.18 5.64
C ILE A 163 -1.26 -13.48 6.43
N ARG A 164 -0.09 -14.09 6.75
CA ARG A 164 -0.02 -15.32 7.55
C ARG A 164 -0.64 -15.14 8.93
N TYR A 165 -0.29 -14.07 9.62
CA TYR A 165 -0.79 -13.81 10.96
C TYR A 165 -2.30 -13.62 10.96
N ASN A 166 -2.84 -12.89 10.02
CA ASN A 166 -4.27 -12.60 9.95
C ASN A 166 -5.08 -13.78 9.39
N GLN A 167 -4.54 -14.65 8.54
CA GLN A 167 -5.21 -15.89 8.14
C GLN A 167 -5.52 -16.82 9.32
N LYS A 168 -4.67 -16.81 10.37
CA LYS A 168 -4.89 -17.59 11.58
C LYS A 168 -6.00 -17.04 12.49
N THR A 169 -6.30 -15.76 12.36
CA THR A 169 -7.33 -15.08 13.17
C THR A 169 -8.73 -15.16 12.59
N TRP A 170 -8.89 -15.59 11.34
CA TRP A 170 -10.18 -15.73 10.66
C TRP A 170 -10.79 -17.15 10.76
N THR A 171 -10.12 -18.08 11.44
CA THR A 171 -10.71 -19.35 11.84
C THR A 171 -11.44 -19.16 13.17
N PHE A 172 -12.55 -18.40 13.19
CA PHE A 172 -13.36 -18.26 14.40
C PHE A 172 -14.76 -18.76 14.20
N ASN A 173 -15.06 -19.77 15.03
CA ASN A 173 -16.27 -20.21 15.75
C ASN A 173 -17.61 -20.03 15.03
#